data_890d0447bdf598c736d536a879e59a27
#
_entry.id   890d0447bdf598c736d536a879e59a27
#
_cell.length_a   1.000
_cell.length_b   1.000
_cell.length_c   1.000
_cell.angle_alpha   90.00
_cell.angle_beta   90.00
_cell.angle_gamma   90.00
#
_symmetry.space_group_name_H-M   'P 1'
#
loop_
_entity.id
_entity.type
_entity.pdbx_description
1 polymer ?
#
loop_
_entity_poly.entity_id
_entity_poly.type
_entity_poly.pdbx_seq_one_letter_code
_entity_poly.pdbx_strand_id
1 'polypeptide(L)'
;MKAFWFRVRQLLYFYSRAVTKYQLHSPFVFDLANAVLEDSRWYYAFRDVEAVRNQMLASDVQLEVVDYGAGHSGSRTGKVTVRKVARDAASSRRQGQMLFRLADWARPRTLLELGTSLGIGTMYLAAAVRSARVVSLEGCPDFAKVARINLDLLDLKNVS
;
A
#
# COMPACT_ATOMS: atom_id res chain seq x y z
N MET A 1 -19.50 21.22 13.14
CA MET A 1 -20.48 20.38 13.87
C MET A 1 -21.21 19.36 12.98
N LYS A 2 -21.77 19.73 11.82
CA LYS A 2 -22.52 18.79 10.93
C LYS A 2 -21.70 17.57 10.47
N ALA A 3 -20.41 17.75 10.08
CA ALA A 3 -19.55 16.65 9.65
C ALA A 3 -19.19 15.67 10.77
N PHE A 4 -19.05 16.15 12.01
CA PHE A 4 -18.81 15.31 13.17
C PHE A 4 -20.00 14.38 13.45
N TRP A 5 -21.21 14.94 13.54
CA TRP A 5 -22.43 14.17 13.76
C TRP A 5 -22.74 13.20 12.62
N PHE A 6 -22.42 13.57 11.38
CA PHE A 6 -22.51 12.64 10.25
C PHE A 6 -21.60 11.41 10.45
N ARG A 7 -20.33 11.63 10.83
CA ARG A 7 -19.38 10.51 11.10
C ARG A 7 -19.81 9.63 12.25
N VAL A 8 -20.30 10.24 13.34
CA VAL A 8 -20.82 9.48 14.50
C VAL A 8 -22.01 8.62 14.09
N ARG A 9 -22.98 9.19 13.35
CA ARG A 9 -24.13 8.44 12.85
C ARG A 9 -23.72 7.28 11.94
N GLN A 10 -22.76 7.50 11.02
CA GLN A 10 -22.24 6.45 10.14
C GLN A 10 -21.56 5.34 10.94
N LEU A 11 -20.80 5.70 11.96
CA LEU A 11 -20.13 4.74 12.84
C LEU A 11 -21.16 3.88 13.59
N LEU A 12 -22.16 4.49 14.20
CA LEU A 12 -23.24 3.78 14.89
C LEU A 12 -24.02 2.86 13.94
N TYR A 13 -24.35 3.36 12.75
CA TYR A 13 -25.01 2.57 11.72
C TYR A 13 -24.15 1.37 11.28
N PHE A 14 -22.84 1.58 11.09
CA PHE A 14 -21.91 0.50 10.77
C PHE A 14 -21.92 -0.58 11.87
N TYR A 15 -21.72 -0.19 13.13
CA TYR A 15 -21.69 -1.16 14.24
C TYR A 15 -23.03 -1.87 14.47
N SER A 16 -24.16 -1.23 14.19
CA SER A 16 -25.47 -1.87 14.29
C SER A 16 -25.73 -2.94 13.24
N ARG A 17 -24.97 -2.92 12.13
CA ARG A 17 -25.09 -3.87 11.01
C ARG A 17 -23.86 -4.73 10.78
N ALA A 18 -22.75 -4.42 11.47
CA ALA A 18 -21.54 -5.22 11.37
C ALA A 18 -21.79 -6.65 11.85
N VAL A 19 -21.38 -7.61 11.05
CA VAL A 19 -21.43 -9.03 11.37
C VAL A 19 -20.03 -9.53 11.68
N THR A 20 -19.92 -10.53 12.55
CA THR A 20 -18.65 -11.19 12.81
C THR A 20 -18.38 -12.24 11.74
N LYS A 21 -17.12 -12.68 11.62
CA LYS A 21 -16.74 -13.74 10.66
C LYS A 21 -17.57 -15.02 10.81
N TYR A 22 -18.03 -15.32 12.01
CA TYR A 22 -18.87 -16.50 12.30
C TYR A 22 -20.26 -16.44 11.69
N GLN A 23 -20.67 -15.28 11.20
CA GLN A 23 -21.94 -15.08 10.48
C GLN A 23 -21.74 -15.05 8.96
N LEU A 24 -20.53 -15.32 8.48
CA LEU A 24 -20.23 -15.40 7.06
C LEU A 24 -20.60 -16.79 6.53
N HIS A 25 -21.52 -16.82 5.58
CA HIS A 25 -21.98 -18.09 4.99
C HIS A 25 -21.10 -18.55 3.81
N SER A 26 -20.20 -17.69 3.30
CA SER A 26 -19.27 -18.03 2.23
C SER A 26 -17.97 -18.57 2.80
N PRO A 27 -17.57 -19.82 2.52
CA PRO A 27 -16.28 -20.37 2.93
C PRO A 27 -15.10 -19.52 2.43
N PHE A 28 -15.19 -19.02 1.19
CA PHE A 28 -14.17 -18.13 0.62
C PHE A 28 -13.98 -16.84 1.43
N VAL A 29 -15.10 -16.17 1.79
CA VAL A 29 -15.02 -14.92 2.55
C VAL A 29 -14.56 -15.18 3.98
N PHE A 30 -14.96 -16.28 4.58
CA PHE A 30 -14.49 -16.69 5.91
C PHE A 30 -12.97 -16.94 5.90
N ASP A 31 -12.48 -17.65 4.91
CA ASP A 31 -11.05 -17.95 4.75
C ASP A 31 -10.23 -16.68 4.50
N LEU A 32 -10.70 -15.78 3.62
CA LEU A 32 -10.12 -14.46 3.40
C LEU A 32 -10.05 -13.64 4.70
N ALA A 33 -11.14 -13.60 5.48
CA ALA A 33 -11.17 -12.87 6.73
C ALA A 33 -10.12 -13.38 7.72
N ASN A 34 -9.98 -14.70 7.86
CA ASN A 34 -9.00 -15.31 8.75
C ASN A 34 -7.56 -15.11 8.27
N ALA A 35 -7.32 -15.36 6.98
CA ALA A 35 -5.96 -15.37 6.44
C ALA A 35 -5.39 -13.97 6.19
N VAL A 36 -6.25 -12.97 5.96
CA VAL A 36 -5.81 -11.61 5.57
C VAL A 36 -6.12 -10.57 6.63
N LEU A 37 -7.37 -10.52 7.13
CA LEU A 37 -7.82 -9.44 8.00
C LEU A 37 -7.47 -9.69 9.48
N GLU A 38 -7.55 -10.93 9.94
CA GLU A 38 -7.32 -11.32 11.34
C GLU A 38 -5.95 -11.96 11.57
N ASP A 39 -5.16 -12.20 10.52
CA ASP A 39 -3.83 -12.77 10.67
C ASP A 39 -2.90 -11.80 11.43
N SER A 40 -2.43 -12.23 12.58
CA SER A 40 -1.50 -11.49 13.44
C SER A 40 -0.05 -11.95 13.30
N ARG A 41 0.25 -12.90 12.39
CA ARG A 41 1.61 -13.39 12.17
C ARG A 41 2.53 -12.25 11.75
N TRP A 42 3.76 -12.34 12.24
CA TRP A 42 4.83 -11.43 11.87
C TRP A 42 5.68 -12.07 10.76
N TYR A 43 5.95 -11.29 9.71
CA TYR A 43 6.79 -11.71 8.59
C TYR A 43 8.06 -10.87 8.55
N TYR A 44 9.21 -11.47 8.23
CA TYR A 44 10.49 -10.74 8.14
C TYR A 44 10.43 -9.57 7.15
N ALA A 45 9.71 -9.74 6.03
CA ALA A 45 9.49 -8.69 5.05
C ALA A 45 8.92 -7.39 5.66
N PHE A 46 8.13 -7.48 6.72
CA PHE A 46 7.56 -6.30 7.37
C PHE A 46 8.63 -5.41 7.99
N ARG A 47 9.63 -6.02 8.65
CA ARG A 47 10.75 -5.29 9.21
C ARG A 47 11.57 -4.62 8.12
N ASP A 48 11.84 -5.33 7.05
CA ASP A 48 12.72 -4.88 5.98
C ASP A 48 12.07 -3.72 5.20
N VAL A 49 10.78 -3.82 4.84
CA VAL A 49 10.03 -2.72 4.21
C VAL A 49 9.92 -1.50 5.13
N GLU A 50 9.68 -1.70 6.42
CA GLU A 50 9.60 -0.58 7.37
C GLU A 50 10.96 0.07 7.65
N ALA A 51 12.07 -0.66 7.51
CA ALA A 51 13.40 -0.06 7.54
C ALA A 51 13.60 0.90 6.37
N VAL A 52 13.20 0.52 5.15
CA VAL A 52 13.24 1.41 3.97
C VAL A 52 12.30 2.61 4.17
N ARG A 53 11.09 2.40 4.70
CA ARG A 53 10.18 3.50 5.06
C ARG A 53 10.84 4.51 5.99
N ASN A 54 11.53 4.04 7.04
CA ASN A 54 12.21 4.92 7.99
C ASN A 54 13.32 5.75 7.33
N GLN A 55 14.07 5.17 6.39
CA GLN A 55 15.05 5.90 5.60
C GLN A 55 14.37 7.01 4.76
N MET A 56 13.26 6.71 4.09
CA MET A 56 12.49 7.71 3.35
C MET A 56 11.96 8.83 4.26
N LEU A 57 11.47 8.49 5.46
CA LEU A 57 10.98 9.48 6.43
C LEU A 57 12.10 10.36 6.99
N ALA A 58 13.36 9.95 6.90
CA ALA A 58 14.53 10.74 7.26
C ALA A 58 15.13 11.55 6.08
N SER A 59 14.61 11.38 4.85
CA SER A 59 15.18 11.95 3.63
C SER A 59 14.57 13.30 3.28
N ASP A 60 15.42 14.33 3.13
CA ASP A 60 15.04 15.67 2.64
C ASP A 60 15.28 15.86 1.14
N VAL A 61 15.57 14.78 0.41
CA VAL A 61 15.77 14.82 -1.04
C VAL A 61 14.53 15.39 -1.71
N GLN A 62 14.73 16.38 -2.58
CA GLN A 62 13.69 17.04 -3.35
C GLN A 62 13.39 16.22 -4.61
N LEU A 63 12.12 16.01 -4.90
CA LEU A 63 11.60 15.35 -6.09
C LEU A 63 10.79 16.35 -6.90
N GLU A 64 10.88 16.27 -8.21
CA GLU A 64 9.99 16.97 -9.12
C GLU A 64 8.73 16.15 -9.34
N VAL A 65 7.58 16.70 -8.96
CA VAL A 65 6.30 16.00 -9.06
C VAL A 65 5.56 16.46 -10.29
N VAL A 66 5.10 15.49 -11.07
CA VAL A 66 4.08 15.70 -12.09
C VAL A 66 2.85 14.94 -11.64
N ASP A 67 1.82 15.68 -11.23
CA ASP A 67 0.55 15.10 -10.78
C ASP A 67 -0.46 15.09 -11.93
N TYR A 68 -0.86 13.91 -12.34
CA TYR A 68 -1.91 13.65 -13.34
C TYR A 68 -3.26 13.34 -12.70
N GLY A 69 -3.41 13.54 -11.39
CA GLY A 69 -4.58 13.12 -10.61
C GLY A 69 -5.90 13.77 -11.03
N ALA A 70 -6.97 13.00 -10.86
CA ALA A 70 -8.34 13.45 -11.14
C ALA A 70 -8.74 14.58 -10.17
N GLY A 71 -9.10 15.73 -10.70
CA GLY A 71 -9.58 16.89 -9.91
C GLY A 71 -8.98 18.23 -10.34
N HIS A 72 -8.05 18.21 -11.27
CA HIS A 72 -7.48 19.43 -11.85
C HIS A 72 -7.42 19.32 -13.36
N SER A 73 -7.81 20.39 -14.05
CA SER A 73 -7.64 20.52 -15.50
C SER A 73 -6.15 20.81 -15.81
N GLY A 74 -5.36 19.75 -15.99
CA GLY A 74 -3.95 19.82 -16.34
C GLY A 74 -3.01 19.21 -15.29
N SER A 75 -1.79 18.86 -15.74
CA SER A 75 -0.74 18.38 -14.83
C SER A 75 -0.24 19.50 -13.92
N ARG A 76 -0.14 19.23 -12.62
CA ARG A 76 0.55 20.12 -11.68
C ARG A 76 2.01 19.69 -11.54
N THR A 77 2.92 20.62 -11.80
CA THR A 77 4.34 20.44 -11.48
C THR A 77 4.65 21.13 -10.16
N GLY A 78 5.47 20.48 -9.34
CA GLY A 78 5.87 21.02 -8.05
C GLY A 78 7.08 20.30 -7.49
N LYS A 79 7.63 20.82 -6.38
CA LYS A 79 8.70 20.14 -5.64
C LYS A 79 8.16 19.62 -4.32
N VAL A 80 8.55 18.39 -3.97
CA VAL A 80 8.17 17.76 -2.71
C VAL A 80 9.35 16.95 -2.18
N THR A 81 9.49 16.84 -0.87
CA THR A 81 10.52 15.98 -0.29
C THR A 81 10.06 14.53 -0.24
N VAL A 82 11.02 13.59 -0.36
CA VAL A 82 10.78 12.15 -0.14
C VAL A 82 10.08 11.92 1.18
N ARG A 83 10.54 12.57 2.26
CA ARG A 83 9.89 12.55 3.59
C ARG A 83 8.41 12.87 3.54
N LYS A 84 8.04 13.93 2.84
CA LYS A 84 6.64 14.37 2.77
C LYS A 84 5.79 13.34 2.03
N VAL A 85 6.26 12.80 0.90
CA VAL A 85 5.54 11.75 0.16
C VAL A 85 5.41 10.47 0.98
N ALA A 86 6.49 10.04 1.64
CA ALA A 86 6.47 8.84 2.48
C ALA A 86 5.50 8.95 3.66
N ARG A 87 5.32 10.16 4.20
CA ARG A 87 4.40 10.41 5.32
C ARG A 87 2.95 10.54 4.88
N ASP A 88 2.69 11.28 3.78
CA ASP A 88 1.36 11.75 3.43
C ASP A 88 0.68 10.88 2.37
N ALA A 89 1.45 10.23 1.48
CA ALA A 89 0.93 9.50 0.32
C ALA A 89 1.23 7.99 0.31
N ALA A 90 2.21 7.53 1.07
CA ALA A 90 2.55 6.11 1.08
C ALA A 90 1.52 5.27 1.89
N SER A 91 1.29 4.05 1.45
CA SER A 91 0.47 3.08 2.19
C SER A 91 0.94 2.96 3.64
N SER A 92 0.02 3.03 4.58
CA SER A 92 0.33 2.84 6.00
C SER A 92 0.85 1.42 6.26
N ARG A 93 1.54 1.22 7.40
CA ARG A 93 2.02 -0.11 7.81
C ARG A 93 0.91 -1.16 7.77
N ARG A 94 -0.27 -0.84 8.33
CA ARG A 94 -1.40 -1.77 8.36
C ARG A 94 -1.91 -2.12 6.97
N GLN A 95 -2.01 -1.14 6.07
CA GLN A 95 -2.40 -1.37 4.67
C GLN A 95 -1.37 -2.24 3.94
N GLY A 96 -0.07 -1.94 4.07
CA GLY A 96 0.99 -2.74 3.46
C GLY A 96 0.99 -4.18 3.95
N GLN A 97 0.85 -4.41 5.26
CA GLN A 97 0.74 -5.75 5.83
C GLN A 97 -0.50 -6.49 5.33
N MET A 98 -1.62 -5.80 5.15
CA MET A 98 -2.82 -6.39 4.56
C MET A 98 -2.62 -6.76 3.09
N LEU A 99 -1.97 -5.90 2.29
CA LEU A 99 -1.61 -6.20 0.90
C LEU A 99 -0.69 -7.41 0.80
N PHE A 100 0.31 -7.50 1.69
CA PHE A 100 1.19 -8.67 1.77
C PHE A 100 0.40 -9.95 2.02
N ARG A 101 -0.44 -9.99 3.07
CA ARG A 101 -1.25 -11.16 3.41
C ARG A 101 -2.22 -11.54 2.29
N LEU A 102 -2.82 -10.54 1.64
CA LEU A 102 -3.70 -10.77 0.51
C LEU A 102 -2.95 -11.43 -0.67
N ALA A 103 -1.76 -10.95 -1.00
CA ALA A 103 -0.93 -11.53 -2.06
C ALA A 103 -0.44 -12.94 -1.68
N ASP A 104 -0.01 -13.16 -0.44
CA ASP A 104 0.42 -14.48 0.06
C ASP A 104 -0.73 -15.49 0.05
N TRP A 105 -1.94 -15.08 0.45
CA TRP A 105 -3.14 -15.92 0.43
C TRP A 105 -3.59 -16.24 -1.00
N ALA A 106 -3.66 -15.23 -1.88
CA ALA A 106 -4.17 -15.38 -3.24
C ALA A 106 -3.17 -16.10 -4.17
N ARG A 107 -1.87 -16.05 -3.87
CA ARG A 107 -0.75 -16.64 -4.65
C ARG A 107 -0.86 -16.43 -6.16
N PRO A 108 -1.01 -15.19 -6.61
CA PRO A 108 -1.17 -14.90 -8.03
C PRO A 108 0.13 -15.19 -8.79
N ARG A 109 0.02 -15.50 -10.09
CA ARG A 109 1.17 -15.57 -11.00
C ARG A 109 1.64 -14.20 -11.43
N THR A 110 0.70 -13.25 -11.53
CA THR A 110 0.95 -11.86 -11.94
C THR A 110 0.14 -10.92 -11.07
N LEU A 111 0.75 -9.83 -10.63
CA LEU A 111 0.14 -8.72 -9.92
C LEU A 111 0.26 -7.46 -10.78
N LEU A 112 -0.79 -6.67 -10.83
CA LEU A 112 -0.79 -5.34 -11.42
C LEU A 112 -1.10 -4.32 -10.33
N GLU A 113 -0.22 -3.33 -10.18
CA GLU A 113 -0.40 -2.19 -9.29
C GLU A 113 -0.46 -0.91 -10.12
N LEU A 114 -1.43 -0.06 -9.81
CA LEU A 114 -1.59 1.26 -10.42
C LEU A 114 -1.28 2.33 -9.38
N GLY A 115 -0.16 3.04 -9.57
CA GLY A 115 0.34 4.04 -8.63
C GLY A 115 1.38 3.46 -7.66
N THR A 116 2.62 3.30 -8.13
CA THR A 116 3.76 2.81 -7.36
C THR A 116 4.15 3.78 -6.23
N SER A 117 4.06 5.09 -6.49
CA SER A 117 4.59 6.14 -5.63
C SER A 117 6.08 5.87 -5.29
N LEU A 118 6.45 5.85 -4.01
CA LEU A 118 7.81 5.51 -3.58
C LEU A 118 8.06 3.99 -3.42
N GLY A 119 7.11 3.14 -3.82
CA GLY A 119 7.26 1.68 -3.86
C GLY A 119 6.92 0.95 -2.56
N ILE A 120 6.32 1.61 -1.55
CA ILE A 120 6.00 0.93 -0.27
C ILE A 120 4.99 -0.21 -0.48
N GLY A 121 3.87 0.03 -1.18
CA GLY A 121 2.89 -1.00 -1.51
C GLY A 121 3.51 -2.11 -2.33
N THR A 122 4.27 -1.72 -3.36
CA THR A 122 4.99 -2.62 -4.26
C THR A 122 5.93 -3.56 -3.52
N MET A 123 6.72 -3.03 -2.56
CA MET A 123 7.62 -3.84 -1.74
C MET A 123 6.87 -4.91 -0.94
N TYR A 124 5.74 -4.56 -0.32
CA TYR A 124 4.91 -5.53 0.38
C TYR A 124 4.35 -6.62 -0.55
N LEU A 125 3.82 -6.22 -1.71
CA LEU A 125 3.27 -7.15 -2.70
C LEU A 125 4.35 -8.09 -3.26
N ALA A 126 5.49 -7.53 -3.67
CA ALA A 126 6.58 -8.29 -4.27
C ALA A 126 7.26 -9.24 -3.28
N ALA A 127 7.41 -8.81 -2.03
CA ALA A 127 7.99 -9.65 -0.98
C ALA A 127 7.09 -10.82 -0.58
N ALA A 128 5.76 -10.67 -0.69
CA ALA A 128 4.80 -11.72 -0.37
C ALA A 128 4.89 -12.91 -1.32
N VAL A 129 5.09 -12.65 -2.62
CA VAL A 129 5.08 -13.69 -3.66
C VAL A 129 6.26 -13.48 -4.61
N ARG A 130 7.47 -13.85 -4.17
CA ARG A 130 8.71 -13.65 -4.95
C ARG A 130 8.74 -14.39 -6.30
N SER A 131 7.93 -15.43 -6.44
CA SER A 131 7.75 -16.18 -7.71
C SER A 131 6.77 -15.52 -8.68
N ALA A 132 5.95 -14.57 -8.22
CA ALA A 132 5.03 -13.84 -9.06
C ALA A 132 5.74 -12.70 -9.80
N ARG A 133 5.24 -12.37 -11.00
CA ARG A 133 5.60 -11.12 -11.69
C ARG A 133 4.74 -9.98 -11.17
N VAL A 134 5.35 -8.94 -10.63
CA VAL A 134 4.67 -7.71 -10.23
C VAL A 134 4.93 -6.66 -11.29
N VAL A 135 3.86 -6.14 -11.89
CA VAL A 135 3.90 -4.98 -12.81
C VAL A 135 3.34 -3.79 -12.06
N SER A 136 4.16 -2.76 -11.87
CA SER A 136 3.76 -1.56 -11.16
C SER A 136 3.94 -0.33 -12.04
N LEU A 137 2.89 0.48 -12.18
CA LEU A 137 2.85 1.64 -13.06
C LEU A 137 2.89 2.93 -12.23
N GLU A 138 3.84 3.82 -12.59
CA GLU A 138 3.98 5.14 -11.98
C GLU A 138 4.09 6.22 -13.05
N GLY A 139 3.30 7.27 -12.92
CA GLY A 139 3.29 8.39 -13.86
C GLY A 139 4.38 9.41 -13.61
N CYS A 140 4.84 9.57 -12.36
CA CYS A 140 5.88 10.52 -12.00
C CYS A 140 7.28 9.88 -12.11
N PRO A 141 8.14 10.37 -13.04
CA PRO A 141 9.46 9.74 -13.24
C PRO A 141 10.35 9.74 -12.00
N ASP A 142 10.29 10.78 -11.18
CA ASP A 142 11.11 10.85 -9.96
C ASP A 142 10.62 9.88 -8.89
N PHE A 143 9.32 9.67 -8.78
CA PHE A 143 8.77 8.63 -7.89
C PHE A 143 9.18 7.24 -8.35
N ALA A 144 9.08 6.96 -9.66
CA ALA A 144 9.51 5.69 -10.24
C ALA A 144 11.00 5.41 -9.99
N LYS A 145 11.88 6.42 -10.10
CA LYS A 145 13.31 6.28 -9.77
C LYS A 145 13.53 5.90 -8.30
N VAL A 146 12.87 6.61 -7.37
CA VAL A 146 12.99 6.30 -5.93
C VAL A 146 12.43 4.92 -5.63
N ALA A 147 11.29 4.56 -6.21
CA ALA A 147 10.72 3.22 -6.05
C ALA A 147 11.69 2.13 -6.51
N ARG A 148 12.35 2.31 -7.66
CA ARG A 148 13.35 1.37 -8.17
C ARG A 148 14.51 1.18 -7.18
N ILE A 149 15.08 2.28 -6.67
CA ILE A 149 16.13 2.23 -5.65
C ILE A 149 15.65 1.45 -4.41
N ASN A 150 14.43 1.71 -3.94
CA ASN A 150 13.88 1.06 -2.76
C ASN A 150 13.65 -0.45 -2.97
N LEU A 151 13.21 -0.85 -4.17
CA LEU A 151 13.04 -2.26 -4.55
C LEU A 151 14.41 -2.99 -4.62
N ASP A 152 15.42 -2.33 -5.16
CA ASP A 152 16.79 -2.86 -5.26
C ASP A 152 17.42 -3.06 -3.87
N LEU A 153 17.15 -2.17 -2.89
CA LEU A 153 17.59 -2.33 -1.50
C LEU A 153 17.10 -3.63 -0.85
N LEU A 154 15.94 -4.14 -1.28
CA LEU A 154 15.34 -5.38 -0.75
C LEU A 154 15.52 -6.58 -1.70
N ASP A 155 16.32 -6.44 -2.77
CA ASP A 155 16.53 -7.48 -3.79
C ASP A 155 15.21 -8.03 -4.37
N LEU A 156 14.27 -7.14 -4.65
CA LEU A 156 12.95 -7.46 -5.21
C LEU A 156 13.00 -7.40 -6.74
N LYS A 157 13.58 -8.43 -7.36
CA LYS A 157 13.79 -8.52 -8.82
C LYS A 157 12.55 -8.93 -9.62
N ASN A 158 11.49 -9.31 -8.94
CA ASN A 158 10.24 -9.75 -9.57
C ASN A 158 9.31 -8.58 -9.94
N VAL A 159 9.77 -7.32 -9.86
CA VAL A 159 9.01 -6.10 -10.19
C VAL A 159 9.52 -5.49 -11.50
N SER A 160 8.57 -5.11 -12.35
CA SER A 160 8.80 -4.43 -13.63
C SER A 160 7.89 -3.22 -13.81
#